data_7ffe5503e1428e988bf4314e5492f89b
#
_entry.id   7ffe5503e1428e988bf4314e5492f89b
#
_cell.length_a   1.000
_cell.length_b   1.000
_cell.length_c   1.000
_cell.angle_alpha   90.00
_cell.angle_beta   90.00
_cell.angle_gamma   90.00
#
_symmetry.space_group_name_H-M   'P 1'
#
loop_
_entity.id
_entity.type
_entity.pdbx_description
1 polymer ?
#
loop_
_entity_poly.entity_id
_entity_poly.type
_entity_poly.pdbx_seq_one_letter_code
_entity_poly.pdbx_strand_id
1 'polypeptide(L)'
;IDGLVASRVAAERVPAESRLNASEASITSLSTSFTSAKSAVSDFESAANKLALATTFSQFTTSSSDTTKATISATSAASLGSYQLGVTNLASAQTLASGTFTATSDTLGTGTLTIALGTPSYTGSTYSSFSQTSSVDITIDSSNNTLAGVRDAINNAGAGVNASILKNGDDYQLLLVSEETGLSKSMSITVSDSEGGDADDSGLSRLAFNSSGSQLTQYAAGANANFSINGLAVSSASNTVTDVIDGVTLNLLSATSSAITIDVKTDTDTIVADVQAFVDKYNAYASLFKDLTKYDATTGTAGALQGDSTARSVMSQIRSELGQSVTGLSGSYTSLADVGISIDKSGAMTFTESTFKTAFAAAPTEVTGVFA
;
A
#
# COMPACT_ATOMS: atom_id res chain seq x y z
N ILE A 1 47.14 -56.19 36.27
CA ILE A 1 45.90 -56.93 36.00
C ILE A 1 44.85 -55.96 35.46
N ASP A 2 44.67 -54.75 36.06
CA ASP A 2 43.63 -53.79 35.67
C ASP A 2 43.82 -53.27 34.21
N GLY A 3 45.04 -53.02 33.76
CA GLY A 3 45.32 -52.63 32.40
C GLY A 3 44.99 -53.69 31.34
N LEU A 4 45.16 -54.96 31.68
CA LEU A 4 44.82 -56.10 30.81
C LEU A 4 43.29 -56.31 30.73
N VAL A 5 42.60 -56.14 31.83
CA VAL A 5 41.12 -56.20 31.87
C VAL A 5 40.52 -55.02 31.09
N ALA A 6 41.02 -53.80 31.30
CA ALA A 6 40.57 -52.62 30.56
C ALA A 6 40.81 -52.74 29.03
N SER A 7 41.98 -53.26 28.60
CA SER A 7 42.25 -53.45 27.17
C SER A 7 41.35 -54.52 26.56
N ARG A 8 41.03 -55.57 27.28
CA ARG A 8 40.13 -56.63 26.79
C ARG A 8 38.66 -56.19 26.72
N VAL A 9 38.20 -55.44 27.71
CA VAL A 9 36.86 -54.82 27.68
C VAL A 9 36.76 -53.80 26.54
N ALA A 10 37.79 -52.99 26.35
CA ALA A 10 37.83 -52.07 25.21
C ALA A 10 37.81 -52.77 23.84
N ALA A 11 38.56 -53.88 23.72
CA ALA A 11 38.60 -54.66 22.46
C ALA A 11 37.25 -55.29 22.10
N GLU A 12 36.42 -55.62 23.09
CA GLU A 12 35.06 -56.16 22.90
C GLU A 12 34.02 -55.06 22.69
N ARG A 13 34.17 -53.91 23.38
CA ARG A 13 33.23 -52.78 23.29
C ARG A 13 33.40 -51.97 22.01
N VAL A 14 34.62 -51.64 21.59
CA VAL A 14 34.88 -50.76 20.45
C VAL A 14 34.19 -51.18 19.16
N PRO A 15 34.16 -52.48 18.76
CA PRO A 15 33.41 -52.85 17.54
C PRO A 15 31.89 -52.71 17.66
N ALA A 16 31.34 -52.88 18.88
CA ALA A 16 29.90 -52.69 19.11
C ALA A 16 29.51 -51.22 19.13
N GLU A 17 30.31 -50.40 19.83
CA GLU A 17 30.16 -48.94 19.83
C GLU A 17 30.32 -48.34 18.43
N SER A 18 31.32 -48.79 17.66
CA SER A 18 31.54 -48.35 16.26
C SER A 18 30.34 -48.67 15.36
N ARG A 19 29.72 -49.85 15.50
CA ARG A 19 28.50 -50.21 14.77
C ARG A 19 27.30 -49.38 15.20
N LEU A 20 27.15 -49.13 16.48
CA LEU A 20 26.05 -48.30 17.03
C LEU A 20 26.18 -46.87 16.50
N ASN A 21 27.37 -46.29 16.63
CA ASN A 21 27.64 -44.92 16.13
C ASN A 21 27.42 -44.80 14.62
N ALA A 22 27.82 -45.79 13.82
CA ALA A 22 27.57 -45.83 12.39
C ALA A 22 26.06 -45.93 12.07
N SER A 23 25.31 -46.75 12.87
CA SER A 23 23.85 -46.83 12.72
C SER A 23 23.17 -45.53 13.09
N GLU A 24 23.60 -44.89 14.19
CA GLU A 24 23.08 -43.61 14.62
C GLU A 24 23.35 -42.49 13.55
N ALA A 25 24.55 -42.45 13.03
CA ALA A 25 24.93 -41.54 11.95
C ALA A 25 24.08 -41.77 10.69
N SER A 26 23.81 -43.02 10.33
CA SER A 26 22.94 -43.38 9.20
C SER A 26 21.49 -42.95 9.43
N ILE A 27 20.93 -43.18 10.60
CA ILE A 27 19.57 -42.77 10.97
C ILE A 27 19.47 -41.24 10.95
N THR A 28 20.46 -40.55 11.51
CA THR A 28 20.51 -39.08 11.52
C THR A 28 20.57 -38.53 10.10
N SER A 29 21.41 -39.10 9.22
CA SER A 29 21.49 -38.73 7.82
C SER A 29 20.15 -38.93 7.10
N LEU A 30 19.50 -40.06 7.33
CA LEU A 30 18.20 -40.39 6.75
C LEU A 30 17.11 -39.40 7.23
N SER A 31 17.05 -39.11 8.54
CA SER A 31 16.11 -38.14 9.12
C SER A 31 16.33 -36.75 8.55
N THR A 32 17.57 -36.28 8.42
CA THR A 32 17.92 -35.02 7.82
C THR A 32 17.49 -34.97 6.35
N SER A 33 17.71 -36.05 5.60
CA SER A 33 17.31 -36.16 4.20
C SER A 33 15.80 -36.09 4.00
N PHE A 34 15.03 -36.75 4.84
CA PHE A 34 13.56 -36.63 4.80
C PHE A 34 13.07 -35.24 5.18
N THR A 35 13.72 -34.59 6.15
CA THR A 35 13.40 -33.21 6.54
C THR A 35 13.68 -32.27 5.37
N SER A 36 14.81 -32.40 4.70
CA SER A 36 15.16 -31.59 3.53
C SER A 36 14.19 -31.85 2.36
N ALA A 37 13.84 -33.10 2.11
CA ALA A 37 12.88 -33.48 1.08
C ALA A 37 11.49 -32.89 1.35
N LYS A 38 11.00 -32.96 2.62
CA LYS A 38 9.74 -32.36 3.05
C LYS A 38 9.77 -30.83 2.85
N SER A 39 10.85 -30.18 3.23
CA SER A 39 10.98 -28.72 3.05
C SER A 39 10.93 -28.33 1.56
N ALA A 40 11.63 -29.06 0.70
CA ALA A 40 11.65 -28.78 -0.74
C ALA A 40 10.25 -28.97 -1.39
N VAL A 41 9.51 -29.99 -0.96
CA VAL A 41 8.12 -30.19 -1.43
C VAL A 41 7.23 -29.06 -0.92
N SER A 42 7.34 -28.66 0.35
CA SER A 42 6.55 -27.58 0.94
C SER A 42 6.85 -26.22 0.28
N ASP A 43 8.10 -25.96 -0.06
CA ASP A 43 8.51 -24.75 -0.79
C ASP A 43 7.91 -24.71 -2.20
N PHE A 44 7.92 -25.85 -2.90
CA PHE A 44 7.31 -26.00 -4.21
C PHE A 44 5.79 -25.87 -4.15
N GLU A 45 5.15 -26.53 -3.18
CA GLU A 45 3.71 -26.39 -2.90
C GLU A 45 3.32 -24.94 -2.66
N SER A 46 4.10 -24.21 -1.87
CA SER A 46 3.85 -22.79 -1.58
C SER A 46 3.89 -21.93 -2.86
N ALA A 47 4.84 -22.21 -3.74
CA ALA A 47 4.94 -21.50 -5.02
C ALA A 47 3.78 -21.87 -5.97
N ALA A 48 3.37 -23.14 -6.00
CA ALA A 48 2.22 -23.59 -6.77
C ALA A 48 0.92 -22.96 -6.25
N ASN A 49 0.69 -22.98 -4.94
CA ASN A 49 -0.48 -22.37 -4.32
C ASN A 49 -0.57 -20.87 -4.59
N LYS A 50 0.57 -20.16 -4.66
CA LYS A 50 0.57 -18.74 -5.04
C LYS A 50 0.03 -18.55 -6.46
N LEU A 51 0.42 -19.39 -7.42
CA LEU A 51 -0.07 -19.33 -8.80
C LEU A 51 -1.52 -19.82 -8.93
N ALA A 52 -2.01 -20.67 -8.05
CA ALA A 52 -3.41 -21.09 -8.03
C ALA A 52 -4.38 -19.97 -7.62
N LEU A 53 -3.88 -18.86 -7.06
CA LEU A 53 -4.71 -17.72 -6.71
C LEU A 53 -4.94 -16.82 -7.93
N ALA A 54 -6.18 -16.63 -8.35
CA ALA A 54 -6.54 -15.72 -9.45
C ALA A 54 -6.02 -14.29 -9.22
N THR A 55 -5.89 -13.87 -7.96
CA THR A 55 -5.35 -12.56 -7.58
C THR A 55 -3.87 -12.39 -7.97
N THR A 56 -3.10 -13.46 -8.12
CA THR A 56 -1.71 -13.41 -8.62
C THR A 56 -1.65 -12.89 -10.06
N PHE A 57 -2.66 -13.20 -10.87
CA PHE A 57 -2.75 -12.77 -12.27
C PHE A 57 -3.54 -11.46 -12.47
N SER A 58 -4.08 -10.89 -11.38
CA SER A 58 -4.82 -9.63 -11.37
C SER A 58 -4.02 -8.50 -10.70
N GLN A 59 -2.71 -8.56 -10.76
CA GLN A 59 -1.84 -7.50 -10.26
C GLN A 59 -1.72 -6.40 -11.31
N PHE A 60 -1.77 -5.14 -10.84
CA PHE A 60 -1.65 -3.97 -11.69
C PHE A 60 -0.39 -3.18 -11.37
N THR A 61 0.23 -2.67 -12.41
CA THR A 61 1.24 -1.63 -12.32
C THR A 61 0.66 -0.32 -12.81
N THR A 62 1.07 0.78 -12.19
CA THR A 62 0.61 2.12 -12.52
C THR A 62 1.80 3.00 -12.86
N SER A 63 1.64 3.88 -13.81
CA SER A 63 2.66 4.86 -14.16
C SER A 63 2.08 6.21 -14.46
N SER A 64 2.86 7.26 -14.17
CA SER A 64 2.60 8.64 -14.57
C SER A 64 3.75 9.11 -15.43
N SER A 65 3.46 9.78 -16.55
CA SER A 65 4.49 10.37 -17.41
C SER A 65 5.23 11.53 -16.76
N ASP A 66 4.66 12.10 -15.68
CA ASP A 66 5.31 13.11 -14.84
C ASP A 66 4.88 12.93 -13.38
N THR A 67 5.71 12.22 -12.60
CA THR A 67 5.48 11.94 -11.18
C THR A 67 5.60 13.16 -10.28
N THR A 68 6.10 14.30 -10.79
CA THR A 68 6.12 15.57 -10.05
C THR A 68 4.78 16.30 -10.10
N LYS A 69 3.91 15.91 -11.03
CA LYS A 69 2.57 16.49 -11.23
C LYS A 69 1.48 15.65 -10.57
N ALA A 70 1.54 14.34 -10.76
CA ALA A 70 0.63 13.40 -10.11
C ALA A 70 1.26 12.02 -9.97
N THR A 71 0.91 11.34 -8.89
CA THR A 71 1.15 9.90 -8.73
C THR A 71 -0.17 9.14 -8.76
N ILE A 72 -0.08 7.86 -9.11
CA ILE A 72 -1.24 6.98 -9.24
C ILE A 72 -0.95 5.66 -8.53
N SER A 73 -1.98 5.10 -7.92
CA SER A 73 -1.98 3.72 -7.43
C SER A 73 -3.30 3.05 -7.82
N ALA A 74 -3.28 1.72 -7.93
CA ALA A 74 -4.45 0.94 -8.31
C ALA A 74 -4.65 -0.25 -7.37
N THR A 75 -5.91 -0.60 -7.14
CA THR A 75 -6.31 -1.85 -6.47
C THR A 75 -6.66 -2.92 -7.52
N SER A 76 -6.90 -4.15 -7.07
CA SER A 76 -7.35 -5.24 -7.94
C SER A 76 -8.72 -5.00 -8.62
N ALA A 77 -9.46 -3.98 -8.21
CA ALA A 77 -10.71 -3.57 -8.84
C ALA A 77 -10.53 -2.57 -10.00
N ALA A 78 -9.29 -2.10 -10.22
CA ALA A 78 -9.04 -1.06 -11.22
C ALA A 78 -9.29 -1.55 -12.65
N SER A 79 -9.82 -0.66 -13.47
CA SER A 79 -9.93 -0.88 -14.90
C SER A 79 -8.63 -0.54 -15.61
N LEU A 80 -8.14 -1.44 -16.46
CA LEU A 80 -6.98 -1.19 -17.31
C LEU A 80 -7.26 -0.03 -18.27
N GLY A 81 -6.29 0.85 -18.43
CA GLY A 81 -6.45 1.98 -19.35
C GLY A 81 -5.30 2.96 -19.30
N SER A 82 -5.31 3.84 -20.30
CA SER A 82 -4.42 5.01 -20.41
C SER A 82 -5.29 6.25 -20.39
N TYR A 83 -5.01 7.17 -19.48
CA TYR A 83 -5.83 8.35 -19.24
C TYR A 83 -4.97 9.61 -19.38
N GLN A 84 -5.57 10.66 -19.97
CA GLN A 84 -4.97 11.98 -20.04
C GLN A 84 -5.44 12.81 -18.85
N LEU A 85 -4.51 13.16 -17.95
CA LEU A 85 -4.77 13.95 -16.75
C LEU A 85 -4.27 15.37 -16.97
N GLY A 86 -5.17 16.36 -16.89
CA GLY A 86 -4.84 17.77 -16.87
C GLY A 86 -5.23 18.39 -15.52
N VAL A 87 -4.29 18.88 -14.73
CA VAL A 87 -4.55 19.52 -13.43
C VAL A 87 -4.53 21.03 -13.58
N THR A 88 -5.68 21.68 -13.35
CA THR A 88 -5.82 23.14 -13.41
C THR A 88 -5.30 23.80 -12.14
N ASN A 89 -5.77 23.35 -10.98
CA ASN A 89 -5.33 23.79 -9.67
C ASN A 89 -5.51 22.68 -8.64
N LEU A 90 -4.78 22.78 -7.54
CA LEU A 90 -4.90 21.88 -6.39
C LEU A 90 -6.02 22.34 -5.45
N ALA A 91 -6.50 21.42 -4.62
CA ALA A 91 -7.30 21.75 -3.46
C ALA A 91 -6.44 22.45 -2.41
N SER A 92 -7.00 23.48 -1.78
CA SER A 92 -6.35 24.25 -0.71
C SER A 92 -7.24 24.34 0.53
N ALA A 93 -6.59 24.40 1.71
CA ALA A 93 -7.23 24.72 2.96
C ALA A 93 -7.37 26.24 3.09
N GLN A 94 -8.47 26.71 3.71
CA GLN A 94 -8.58 28.12 4.04
C GLN A 94 -7.61 28.50 5.17
N THR A 95 -7.00 29.67 5.02
CA THR A 95 -6.11 30.27 6.04
C THR A 95 -6.59 31.68 6.35
N LEU A 96 -6.90 31.92 7.61
CA LEU A 96 -7.29 33.21 8.13
C LEU A 96 -6.28 33.67 9.18
N ALA A 97 -6.01 34.98 9.27
CA ALA A 97 -5.18 35.53 10.34
C ALA A 97 -5.86 36.75 10.98
N SER A 98 -5.67 36.89 12.28
CA SER A 98 -6.14 38.06 13.05
C SER A 98 -5.29 39.29 12.78
N GLY A 99 -5.77 40.45 13.23
CA GLY A 99 -4.92 41.60 13.51
C GLY A 99 -3.83 41.27 14.52
N THR A 100 -2.92 42.23 14.76
CA THR A 100 -1.79 42.03 15.66
C THR A 100 -2.16 42.22 17.14
N PHE A 101 -1.43 41.49 17.99
CA PHE A 101 -1.42 41.55 19.44
C PHE A 101 0.01 41.80 19.94
N THR A 102 0.17 42.47 21.04
CA THR A 102 1.51 42.79 21.59
C THR A 102 2.08 41.64 22.41
N ALA A 103 1.24 40.79 22.97
CA ALA A 103 1.61 39.62 23.75
C ALA A 103 0.61 38.46 23.59
N THR A 104 1.07 37.24 23.81
CA THR A 104 0.19 36.05 23.84
C THR A 104 -0.76 36.02 25.02
N SER A 105 -0.51 36.86 26.03
CA SER A 105 -1.35 37.11 27.22
C SER A 105 -2.40 38.21 27.01
N ASP A 106 -2.42 38.88 25.85
CA ASP A 106 -3.43 39.91 25.58
C ASP A 106 -4.82 39.27 25.59
N THR A 107 -5.76 39.97 26.24
CA THR A 107 -7.13 39.50 26.40
C THR A 107 -8.02 39.92 25.23
N LEU A 108 -8.88 38.97 24.78
CA LEU A 108 -9.82 39.14 23.67
C LEU A 108 -11.28 39.36 24.15
N GLY A 109 -11.52 39.52 25.47
CA GLY A 109 -12.89 39.59 25.98
C GLY A 109 -13.49 38.20 26.24
N THR A 110 -14.78 38.17 26.54
CA THR A 110 -15.53 36.93 26.87
C THR A 110 -16.79 36.82 26.03
N GLY A 111 -17.26 35.61 25.79
CA GLY A 111 -18.44 35.36 24.96
C GLY A 111 -18.46 33.98 24.35
N THR A 112 -19.18 33.82 23.25
CA THR A 112 -19.19 32.58 22.47
C THR A 112 -18.62 32.83 21.09
N LEU A 113 -17.63 32.02 20.72
CA LEU A 113 -17.06 31.95 19.38
C LEU A 113 -17.65 30.72 18.67
N THR A 114 -18.44 30.93 17.63
CA THR A 114 -18.99 29.84 16.81
C THR A 114 -18.18 29.69 15.54
N ILE A 115 -17.51 28.55 15.38
CA ILE A 115 -16.78 28.20 14.16
C ILE A 115 -17.65 27.24 13.35
N ALA A 116 -18.04 27.66 12.16
CA ALA A 116 -18.78 26.85 11.21
C ALA A 116 -17.91 26.51 9.99
N LEU A 117 -18.01 25.26 9.50
CA LEU A 117 -17.44 24.86 8.21
C LEU A 117 -18.55 24.77 7.17
N GLY A 118 -18.20 25.12 5.92
CA GLY A 118 -19.18 25.11 4.83
C GLY A 118 -18.64 25.79 3.56
N THR A 119 -19.59 26.11 2.69
CA THR A 119 -19.29 26.74 1.39
C THR A 119 -19.64 28.22 1.41
N PRO A 120 -18.65 29.12 1.31
CA PRO A 120 -18.89 30.56 1.18
C PRO A 120 -19.38 30.89 -0.22
N SER A 121 -20.24 31.91 -0.32
CA SER A 121 -20.62 32.57 -1.57
C SER A 121 -20.16 34.01 -1.54
N TYR A 122 -19.71 34.50 -2.68
CA TYR A 122 -19.21 35.86 -2.84
C TYR A 122 -20.01 36.60 -3.95
N THR A 123 -20.26 37.86 -3.74
CA THR A 123 -20.77 38.76 -4.77
C THR A 123 -19.62 39.73 -5.13
N GLY A 124 -18.94 39.48 -6.25
CA GLY A 124 -17.66 40.07 -6.51
C GLY A 124 -16.60 39.57 -5.51
N SER A 125 -15.96 40.51 -4.79
CA SER A 125 -15.04 40.17 -3.69
C SER A 125 -15.69 40.18 -2.30
N THR A 126 -17.00 40.50 -2.21
CA THR A 126 -17.72 40.59 -0.93
C THR A 126 -18.29 39.26 -0.52
N TYR A 127 -17.95 38.79 0.66
CA TYR A 127 -18.55 37.62 1.32
C TYR A 127 -20.06 37.84 1.53
N SER A 128 -20.91 37.11 0.82
CA SER A 128 -22.34 37.39 0.78
C SER A 128 -23.22 36.42 1.53
N SER A 129 -22.86 35.15 1.56
CA SER A 129 -23.59 34.09 2.30
C SER A 129 -22.72 32.86 2.55
N PHE A 130 -23.21 31.99 3.44
CA PHE A 130 -22.51 30.75 3.83
C PHE A 130 -23.50 29.60 3.92
N SER A 131 -23.20 28.53 3.20
CA SER A 131 -23.92 27.26 3.32
C SER A 131 -23.19 26.35 4.30
N GLN A 132 -23.65 26.37 5.56
CA GLN A 132 -23.03 25.64 6.67
C GLN A 132 -23.25 24.13 6.55
N THR A 133 -22.20 23.35 6.83
CA THR A 133 -22.24 21.88 6.94
C THR A 133 -22.08 21.40 8.38
N SER A 134 -21.33 22.10 9.19
CA SER A 134 -21.12 21.83 10.62
C SER A 134 -20.82 23.11 11.38
N SER A 135 -21.02 23.12 12.68
CA SER A 135 -20.59 24.21 13.57
C SER A 135 -20.29 23.71 14.97
N VAL A 136 -19.41 24.42 15.65
CA VAL A 136 -19.04 24.21 17.06
C VAL A 136 -19.03 25.53 17.78
N ASP A 137 -19.71 25.60 18.93
CA ASP A 137 -19.71 26.74 19.83
C ASP A 137 -18.60 26.57 20.87
N ILE A 138 -17.79 27.61 21.04
CA ILE A 138 -16.66 27.64 21.94
C ILE A 138 -16.88 28.76 22.95
N THR A 139 -17.04 28.40 24.20
CA THR A 139 -17.20 29.38 25.30
C THR A 139 -15.82 29.95 25.65
N ILE A 140 -15.71 31.28 25.58
CA ILE A 140 -14.56 32.05 26.06
C ILE A 140 -14.96 32.79 27.30
N ASP A 141 -14.31 32.48 28.39
CA ASP A 141 -14.53 33.11 29.71
C ASP A 141 -13.21 33.62 30.29
N SER A 142 -13.24 34.14 31.53
CA SER A 142 -12.06 34.71 32.17
C SER A 142 -10.89 33.73 32.37
N SER A 143 -11.09 32.44 32.22
CA SER A 143 -10.02 31.43 32.38
C SER A 143 -9.25 31.16 31.08
N ASN A 144 -9.83 31.48 29.90
CA ASN A 144 -9.28 31.17 28.59
C ASN A 144 -9.31 32.35 27.59
N ASN A 145 -9.62 33.59 28.03
CA ASN A 145 -9.81 34.77 27.19
C ASN A 145 -8.51 35.45 26.70
N THR A 146 -7.36 34.89 26.98
CA THR A 146 -6.10 35.36 26.39
C THR A 146 -5.91 34.83 24.97
N LEU A 147 -5.04 35.48 24.17
CA LEU A 147 -4.72 34.99 22.82
C LEU A 147 -4.27 33.52 22.83
N ALA A 148 -3.44 33.14 23.82
CA ALA A 148 -3.03 31.72 23.99
C ALA A 148 -4.20 30.84 24.44
N GLY A 149 -5.05 31.32 25.35
CA GLY A 149 -6.21 30.57 25.82
C GLY A 149 -7.26 30.32 24.72
N VAL A 150 -7.52 31.35 23.90
CA VAL A 150 -8.43 31.21 22.73
C VAL A 150 -7.90 30.22 21.71
N ARG A 151 -6.58 30.26 21.38
CA ARG A 151 -5.94 29.25 20.54
C ARG A 151 -6.18 27.84 21.09
N ASP A 152 -5.94 27.64 22.38
CA ASP A 152 -6.09 26.32 23.00
C ASP A 152 -7.56 25.87 23.04
N ALA A 153 -8.49 26.82 23.30
CA ALA A 153 -9.92 26.54 23.26
C ALA A 153 -10.40 26.09 21.86
N ILE A 154 -9.92 26.76 20.80
CA ILE A 154 -10.24 26.38 19.40
C ILE A 154 -9.69 24.98 19.09
N ASN A 155 -8.43 24.71 19.42
CA ASN A 155 -7.82 23.42 19.13
C ASN A 155 -8.46 22.26 19.90
N ASN A 156 -8.95 22.52 21.11
CA ASN A 156 -9.62 21.50 21.93
C ASN A 156 -11.09 21.27 21.53
N ALA A 157 -11.68 22.20 20.78
CA ALA A 157 -13.09 22.12 20.40
C ALA A 157 -13.41 21.12 19.29
N GLY A 158 -12.41 20.67 18.51
CA GLY A 158 -12.62 19.75 17.38
C GLY A 158 -13.48 20.37 16.26
N ALA A 159 -13.35 21.66 16.03
CA ALA A 159 -14.12 22.41 15.02
C ALA A 159 -13.63 22.17 13.58
N GLY A 160 -12.67 21.26 13.35
CA GLY A 160 -12.05 21.03 12.05
C GLY A 160 -11.12 22.17 11.62
N VAL A 161 -10.61 22.93 12.59
CA VAL A 161 -9.71 24.07 12.40
C VAL A 161 -8.53 23.98 13.38
N ASN A 162 -7.34 24.19 12.86
CA ASN A 162 -6.11 24.31 13.64
C ASN A 162 -5.80 25.79 13.89
N ALA A 163 -5.69 26.16 15.16
CA ALA A 163 -5.27 27.48 15.59
C ALA A 163 -3.80 27.49 16.02
N SER A 164 -3.06 28.49 15.57
CA SER A 164 -1.67 28.71 15.98
C SER A 164 -1.38 30.19 16.17
N ILE A 165 -0.37 30.52 16.98
CA ILE A 165 0.07 31.91 17.17
C ILE A 165 1.38 32.07 16.41
N LEU A 166 1.38 33.00 15.46
CA LEU A 166 2.56 33.40 14.71
C LEU A 166 3.17 34.67 15.32
N LYS A 167 4.46 34.65 15.59
CA LYS A 167 5.22 35.85 15.97
C LYS A 167 5.75 36.50 14.69
N ASN A 168 5.43 37.77 14.50
CA ASN A 168 5.90 38.59 13.38
C ASN A 168 6.56 39.89 13.92
N GLY A 169 7.86 39.89 13.95
CA GLY A 169 8.61 40.94 14.63
C GLY A 169 8.38 40.89 16.16
N ASP A 170 7.86 41.97 16.73
CA ASP A 170 7.49 42.05 18.14
C ASP A 170 6.04 41.74 18.44
N ASP A 171 5.21 41.57 17.36
CA ASP A 171 3.78 41.32 17.47
C ASP A 171 3.43 39.83 17.28
N TYR A 172 2.21 39.48 17.67
CA TYR A 172 1.63 38.14 17.57
C TYR A 172 0.32 38.19 16.79
N GLN A 173 0.06 37.17 16.01
CA GLN A 173 -1.21 36.97 15.27
C GLN A 173 -1.75 35.57 15.49
N LEU A 174 -3.08 35.46 15.62
CA LEU A 174 -3.74 34.15 15.60
C LEU A 174 -3.94 33.74 14.14
N LEU A 175 -3.41 32.59 13.79
CA LEU A 175 -3.57 31.96 12.49
C LEU A 175 -4.56 30.80 12.64
N LEU A 176 -5.59 30.75 11.79
CA LEU A 176 -6.57 29.68 11.73
C LEU A 176 -6.49 29.01 10.36
N VAL A 177 -6.34 27.69 10.34
CA VAL A 177 -6.22 26.90 9.12
C VAL A 177 -7.23 25.76 9.17
N SER A 178 -8.03 25.58 8.11
CA SER A 178 -8.90 24.40 8.00
C SER A 178 -8.06 23.12 8.00
N GLU A 179 -8.44 22.11 8.74
CA GLU A 179 -7.73 20.83 8.81
C GLU A 179 -7.75 20.10 7.47
N GLU A 180 -8.82 20.26 6.71
CA GLU A 180 -9.00 19.64 5.40
C GLU A 180 -9.03 20.70 4.30
N THR A 181 -8.62 20.31 3.11
CA THR A 181 -8.76 21.10 1.89
C THR A 181 -10.18 21.09 1.35
N GLY A 182 -10.49 22.02 0.45
CA GLY A 182 -11.76 22.05 -0.26
C GLY A 182 -12.61 23.27 0.05
N LEU A 183 -13.42 23.67 -0.92
CA LEU A 183 -14.30 24.84 -0.80
C LEU A 183 -15.32 24.68 0.34
N SER A 184 -15.85 23.46 0.53
CA SER A 184 -16.83 23.14 1.59
C SER A 184 -16.23 23.04 3.00
N LYS A 185 -14.93 23.17 3.12
CA LYS A 185 -14.17 23.21 4.39
C LYS A 185 -13.73 24.63 4.75
N SER A 186 -14.29 25.63 4.09
CA SER A 186 -14.07 27.02 4.44
C SER A 186 -14.78 27.36 5.76
N MET A 187 -14.20 28.32 6.49
CA MET A 187 -14.68 28.76 7.80
C MET A 187 -15.64 29.94 7.67
N SER A 188 -16.66 29.96 8.50
CA SER A 188 -17.39 31.15 8.91
C SER A 188 -17.33 31.25 10.42
N ILE A 189 -16.91 32.41 10.92
CA ILE A 189 -16.72 32.63 12.36
C ILE A 189 -17.66 33.73 12.79
N THR A 190 -18.60 33.38 13.67
CA THR A 190 -19.51 34.34 14.31
C THR A 190 -19.15 34.47 15.78
N VAL A 191 -19.31 35.65 16.30
CA VAL A 191 -19.04 35.96 17.71
C VAL A 191 -20.32 36.51 18.34
N SER A 192 -20.57 36.10 19.56
CA SER A 192 -21.54 36.75 20.47
C SER A 192 -20.75 37.11 21.71
N ASP A 193 -20.28 38.36 21.76
CA ASP A 193 -19.46 38.79 22.88
C ASP A 193 -20.29 39.53 23.94
N SER A 194 -19.74 39.62 25.14
CA SER A 194 -20.41 40.25 26.29
C SER A 194 -20.38 41.79 26.25
N GLU A 195 -19.62 42.38 25.32
CA GLU A 195 -19.47 43.83 25.20
C GLU A 195 -20.48 44.43 24.22
N GLY A 196 -21.09 43.63 23.35
CA GLY A 196 -22.06 44.00 22.31
C GLY A 196 -21.35 44.65 21.10
N GLY A 197 -21.60 44.13 19.92
CA GLY A 197 -20.94 44.57 18.69
C GLY A 197 -20.24 43.45 17.98
N ASP A 198 -20.95 42.35 17.72
CA ASP A 198 -20.45 41.02 17.30
C ASP A 198 -19.59 40.97 16.03
N ALA A 199 -19.24 42.11 15.40
CA ALA A 199 -18.40 42.19 14.22
C ALA A 199 -17.52 43.45 14.17
N ASP A 200 -17.25 44.07 15.31
CA ASP A 200 -16.35 45.24 15.42
C ASP A 200 -14.89 44.82 15.70
N ASP A 201 -13.97 45.79 15.78
CA ASP A 201 -12.55 45.55 16.02
C ASP A 201 -12.20 45.63 17.53
N SER A 202 -13.09 45.15 18.41
CA SER A 202 -12.88 45.10 19.85
C SER A 202 -13.21 43.71 20.42
N GLY A 203 -12.69 43.43 21.59
CA GLY A 203 -12.97 42.19 22.31
C GLY A 203 -12.77 40.91 21.48
N LEU A 204 -13.67 39.99 21.67
CA LEU A 204 -13.67 38.70 20.94
C LEU A 204 -14.10 38.85 19.46
N SER A 205 -14.83 39.91 19.13
CA SER A 205 -15.30 40.27 17.81
C SER A 205 -14.18 40.48 16.78
N ARG A 206 -12.94 40.75 17.23
CA ARG A 206 -11.73 40.78 16.41
C ARG A 206 -11.46 39.44 15.68
N LEU A 207 -12.15 38.36 16.05
CA LEU A 207 -12.05 37.05 15.38
C LEU A 207 -13.23 36.76 14.44
N ALA A 208 -14.13 37.71 14.23
CA ALA A 208 -15.27 37.53 13.32
C ALA A 208 -14.82 37.41 11.86
N PHE A 209 -15.42 36.43 11.16
CA PHE A 209 -15.25 36.23 9.71
C PHE A 209 -16.54 35.66 9.11
N ASN A 210 -17.45 36.53 8.70
CA ASN A 210 -18.73 36.13 8.17
C ASN A 210 -19.33 37.24 7.25
N SER A 211 -20.53 37.03 6.72
CA SER A 211 -21.16 37.98 5.81
C SER A 211 -21.59 39.31 6.48
N SER A 212 -21.61 39.39 7.80
CA SER A 212 -21.94 40.62 8.54
C SER A 212 -20.69 41.46 8.87
N GLY A 213 -19.53 40.86 8.87
CA GLY A 213 -18.26 41.53 9.12
C GLY A 213 -17.08 40.58 9.10
N SER A 214 -15.94 41.06 8.69
CA SER A 214 -14.69 40.30 8.62
C SER A 214 -13.56 41.09 9.23
N GLN A 215 -13.14 40.71 10.43
CA GLN A 215 -11.97 41.25 11.12
C GLN A 215 -10.71 40.42 10.88
N LEU A 216 -10.89 39.16 10.44
CA LEU A 216 -9.77 38.31 10.02
C LEU A 216 -9.44 38.57 8.55
N THR A 217 -8.15 38.52 8.22
CA THR A 217 -7.65 38.56 6.86
C THR A 217 -7.55 37.17 6.28
N GLN A 218 -8.13 36.93 5.11
CA GLN A 218 -7.97 35.67 4.38
C GLN A 218 -6.68 35.67 3.56
N TYR A 219 -5.72 34.84 3.93
CA TYR A 219 -4.45 34.66 3.21
C TYR A 219 -4.55 33.58 2.13
N ALA A 220 -5.35 32.56 2.37
CA ALA A 220 -5.66 31.52 1.38
C ALA A 220 -7.15 31.18 1.45
N ALA A 221 -7.79 31.10 0.30
CA ALA A 221 -9.17 30.60 0.20
C ALA A 221 -9.21 29.06 0.22
N GLY A 222 -10.22 28.49 0.84
CA GLY A 222 -10.54 27.06 0.64
C GLY A 222 -10.98 26.86 -0.80
N ALA A 223 -10.36 25.89 -1.50
CA ALA A 223 -10.68 25.61 -2.89
C ALA A 223 -10.61 24.12 -3.18
N ASN A 224 -11.45 23.68 -4.11
CA ASN A 224 -11.35 22.32 -4.64
C ASN A 224 -10.21 22.21 -5.65
N ALA A 225 -9.63 21.02 -5.76
CA ALA A 225 -8.83 20.65 -6.91
C ALA A 225 -9.75 20.60 -8.15
N ASN A 226 -9.31 21.21 -9.23
CA ASN A 226 -9.99 21.13 -10.51
C ASN A 226 -9.02 20.52 -11.53
N PHE A 227 -9.47 19.45 -12.16
CA PHE A 227 -8.66 18.69 -13.11
C PHE A 227 -9.55 18.08 -14.19
N SER A 228 -8.96 17.48 -15.20
CA SER A 228 -9.71 16.74 -16.23
C SER A 228 -9.11 15.38 -16.46
N ILE A 229 -9.96 14.39 -16.71
CA ILE A 229 -9.60 13.05 -17.17
C ILE A 229 -10.15 12.86 -18.58
N ASN A 230 -9.28 12.61 -19.56
CA ASN A 230 -9.66 12.51 -20.99
C ASN A 230 -10.51 13.69 -21.47
N GLY A 231 -10.24 14.89 -20.95
CA GLY A 231 -10.99 16.12 -21.27
C GLY A 231 -12.28 16.33 -20.46
N LEU A 232 -12.73 15.37 -19.67
CA LEU A 232 -13.87 15.52 -18.76
C LEU A 232 -13.44 16.27 -17.51
N ALA A 233 -14.08 17.39 -17.20
CA ALA A 233 -13.79 18.19 -16.02
C ALA A 233 -14.29 17.50 -14.75
N VAL A 234 -13.45 17.49 -13.73
CA VAL A 234 -13.69 16.92 -12.41
C VAL A 234 -13.26 17.91 -11.33
N SER A 235 -14.00 17.94 -10.23
CA SER A 235 -13.68 18.73 -9.04
C SER A 235 -13.66 17.83 -7.81
N SER A 236 -12.63 17.98 -6.97
CA SER A 236 -12.48 17.22 -5.73
C SER A 236 -12.09 18.14 -4.57
N ALA A 237 -12.66 17.93 -3.40
CA ALA A 237 -12.27 18.67 -2.20
C ALA A 237 -10.85 18.30 -1.70
N SER A 238 -10.30 17.17 -2.15
CA SER A 238 -8.98 16.65 -1.77
C SER A 238 -8.06 16.55 -2.97
N ASN A 239 -6.75 16.66 -2.73
CA ASN A 239 -5.71 16.34 -3.71
C ASN A 239 -5.46 14.83 -3.83
N THR A 240 -5.94 14.02 -2.87
CA THR A 240 -6.01 12.56 -2.99
C THR A 240 -7.42 12.19 -3.44
N VAL A 241 -7.53 11.66 -4.65
CA VAL A 241 -8.80 11.41 -5.34
C VAL A 241 -8.97 9.91 -5.57
N THR A 242 -10.03 9.33 -5.01
CA THR A 242 -10.23 7.85 -5.00
C THR A 242 -11.37 7.37 -5.90
N ASP A 243 -12.34 8.23 -6.25
CA ASP A 243 -13.64 7.78 -6.77
C ASP A 243 -13.91 8.20 -8.23
N VAL A 244 -12.89 8.72 -8.93
CA VAL A 244 -13.05 9.23 -10.31
C VAL A 244 -12.78 8.16 -11.36
N ILE A 245 -11.84 7.29 -11.06
CA ILE A 245 -11.57 6.08 -11.86
C ILE A 245 -11.70 4.90 -10.90
N ASP A 246 -12.55 3.95 -11.23
CA ASP A 246 -12.85 2.80 -10.37
C ASP A 246 -11.56 2.05 -9.99
N GLY A 247 -11.37 1.83 -8.70
CA GLY A 247 -10.21 1.15 -8.13
C GLY A 247 -8.87 1.92 -8.24
N VAL A 248 -8.88 3.19 -8.65
CA VAL A 248 -7.69 4.02 -8.80
C VAL A 248 -7.67 5.16 -7.79
N THR A 249 -6.51 5.39 -7.19
CA THR A 249 -6.22 6.57 -6.37
C THR A 249 -5.23 7.47 -7.11
N LEU A 250 -5.62 8.73 -7.31
CA LEU A 250 -4.77 9.78 -7.84
C LEU A 250 -4.31 10.71 -6.73
N ASN A 251 -3.02 11.01 -6.64
CA ASN A 251 -2.49 12.06 -5.79
C ASN A 251 -2.01 13.20 -6.68
N LEU A 252 -2.73 14.31 -6.65
CA LEU A 252 -2.41 15.54 -7.40
C LEU A 252 -1.37 16.32 -6.61
N LEU A 253 -0.23 16.65 -7.25
CA LEU A 253 0.91 17.30 -6.60
C LEU A 253 1.15 18.72 -7.09
N SER A 254 0.85 19.00 -8.35
CA SER A 254 0.90 20.35 -8.89
C SER A 254 0.11 20.50 -10.19
N ALA A 255 -0.23 21.73 -10.54
CA ALA A 255 -0.88 22.05 -11.81
C ALA A 255 -0.01 21.65 -13.02
N THR A 256 -0.65 21.25 -14.12
CA THR A 256 0.00 20.85 -15.36
C THR A 256 -0.12 21.95 -16.41
N SER A 257 0.90 22.16 -17.23
CA SER A 257 0.84 23.06 -18.39
C SER A 257 0.21 22.39 -19.61
N SER A 258 0.32 21.07 -19.70
CA SER A 258 -0.31 20.20 -20.68
C SER A 258 -0.72 18.90 -19.99
N ALA A 259 -1.68 18.18 -20.57
CA ALA A 259 -2.11 16.91 -20.01
C ALA A 259 -0.93 15.92 -19.94
N ILE A 260 -0.86 15.19 -18.85
CA ILE A 260 0.08 14.06 -18.63
C ILE A 260 -0.66 12.75 -18.79
N THR A 261 0.07 11.70 -19.16
CA THR A 261 -0.50 10.35 -19.29
C THR A 261 -0.34 9.59 -17.98
N ILE A 262 -1.41 9.00 -17.51
CA ILE A 262 -1.43 8.03 -16.41
C ILE A 262 -1.92 6.68 -16.95
N ASP A 263 -1.19 5.62 -16.66
CA ASP A 263 -1.49 4.28 -17.13
C ASP A 263 -1.81 3.34 -15.96
N VAL A 264 -2.80 2.49 -16.17
CA VAL A 264 -3.07 1.30 -15.37
C VAL A 264 -2.92 0.09 -16.28
N LYS A 265 -1.95 -0.75 -16.01
CA LYS A 265 -1.62 -1.93 -16.81
C LYS A 265 -1.52 -3.16 -15.93
N THR A 266 -1.68 -4.35 -16.51
CA THR A 266 -1.36 -5.58 -15.81
C THR A 266 0.13 -5.62 -15.48
N ASP A 267 0.48 -5.97 -14.25
CA ASP A 267 1.87 -6.17 -13.82
C ASP A 267 2.40 -7.53 -14.30
N THR A 268 2.63 -7.61 -15.60
CA THR A 268 3.12 -8.83 -16.23
C THR A 268 4.50 -9.22 -15.73
N ASP A 269 5.33 -8.28 -15.30
CA ASP A 269 6.68 -8.56 -14.84
C ASP A 269 6.67 -9.24 -13.47
N THR A 270 5.81 -8.81 -12.54
CA THR A 270 5.61 -9.50 -11.26
C THR A 270 5.01 -10.89 -11.48
N ILE A 271 4.03 -11.05 -12.38
CA ILE A 271 3.46 -12.35 -12.72
C ILE A 271 4.54 -13.29 -13.28
N VAL A 272 5.39 -12.81 -14.19
CA VAL A 272 6.53 -13.56 -14.74
C VAL A 272 7.50 -13.98 -13.65
N ALA A 273 7.81 -13.09 -12.71
CA ALA A 273 8.68 -13.42 -11.57
C ALA A 273 8.09 -14.51 -10.68
N ASP A 274 6.78 -14.50 -10.46
CA ASP A 274 6.08 -15.54 -9.70
C ASP A 274 6.10 -16.90 -10.42
N VAL A 275 5.91 -16.91 -11.75
CA VAL A 275 6.05 -18.11 -12.58
C VAL A 275 7.48 -18.62 -12.57
N GLN A 276 8.48 -17.74 -12.67
CA GLN A 276 9.89 -18.14 -12.57
C GLN A 276 10.21 -18.75 -11.20
N ALA A 277 9.69 -18.15 -10.11
CA ALA A 277 9.87 -18.70 -8.77
C ALA A 277 9.27 -20.11 -8.61
N PHE A 278 8.13 -20.37 -9.22
CA PHE A 278 7.55 -21.73 -9.28
C PHE A 278 8.49 -22.71 -9.99
N VAL A 279 9.04 -22.33 -11.15
CA VAL A 279 9.99 -23.13 -11.91
C VAL A 279 11.26 -23.40 -11.09
N ASP A 280 11.80 -22.39 -10.44
CA ASP A 280 13.00 -22.48 -9.61
C ASP A 280 12.79 -23.42 -8.40
N LYS A 281 11.64 -23.32 -7.73
CA LYS A 281 11.27 -24.22 -6.62
C LYS A 281 11.07 -25.65 -7.05
N TYR A 282 10.46 -25.88 -8.22
CA TYR A 282 10.39 -27.22 -8.82
C TYR A 282 11.78 -27.78 -9.11
N ASN A 283 12.68 -26.99 -9.72
CA ASN A 283 14.02 -27.43 -10.06
C ASN A 283 14.87 -27.72 -8.81
N ALA A 284 14.73 -26.93 -7.75
CA ALA A 284 15.37 -27.19 -6.47
C ALA A 284 14.88 -28.52 -5.86
N TYR A 285 13.56 -28.75 -5.88
CA TYR A 285 12.95 -30.00 -5.48
C TYR A 285 13.48 -31.18 -6.33
N ALA A 286 13.43 -31.08 -7.66
CA ALA A 286 13.83 -32.14 -8.56
C ALA A 286 15.34 -32.50 -8.41
N SER A 287 16.19 -31.48 -8.26
CA SER A 287 17.64 -31.67 -8.03
C SER A 287 17.90 -32.36 -6.70
N LEU A 288 17.25 -31.92 -5.61
CA LEU A 288 17.42 -32.53 -4.28
C LEU A 288 17.01 -34.00 -4.31
N PHE A 289 15.82 -34.31 -4.85
CA PHE A 289 15.36 -35.70 -4.94
C PHE A 289 16.26 -36.57 -5.80
N LYS A 290 16.78 -36.04 -6.91
CA LYS A 290 17.78 -36.72 -7.74
C LYS A 290 19.03 -37.05 -6.94
N ASP A 291 19.55 -36.09 -6.16
CA ASP A 291 20.77 -36.28 -5.33
C ASP A 291 20.51 -37.28 -4.19
N LEU A 292 19.35 -37.25 -3.57
CA LEU A 292 18.99 -38.18 -2.49
C LEU A 292 18.77 -39.62 -2.98
N THR A 293 18.38 -39.81 -4.25
CA THR A 293 18.01 -41.13 -4.79
C THR A 293 19.04 -41.72 -5.74
N LYS A 294 20.08 -40.93 -6.16
CA LYS A 294 21.14 -41.38 -7.10
C LYS A 294 22.04 -42.44 -6.48
N TYR A 295 22.69 -43.22 -7.37
CA TYR A 295 23.86 -44.03 -7.09
C TYR A 295 24.99 -43.57 -8.00
N ASP A 296 26.12 -43.23 -7.40
CA ASP A 296 27.36 -42.89 -8.13
C ASP A 296 28.21 -44.12 -8.21
N ALA A 297 28.27 -44.75 -9.40
CA ALA A 297 29.05 -45.95 -9.66
C ALA A 297 30.57 -45.69 -9.63
N THR A 298 31.02 -44.43 -9.82
CA THR A 298 32.43 -44.07 -9.83
C THR A 298 33.01 -44.04 -8.43
N THR A 299 32.23 -43.50 -7.49
CA THR A 299 32.64 -43.38 -6.08
C THR A 299 32.07 -44.49 -5.19
N GLY A 300 31.12 -45.28 -5.71
CA GLY A 300 30.41 -46.31 -4.93
C GLY A 300 29.46 -45.72 -3.89
N THR A 301 29.12 -44.41 -4.00
CA THR A 301 28.29 -43.71 -3.00
C THR A 301 26.83 -43.68 -3.42
N ALA A 302 25.95 -43.95 -2.43
CA ALA A 302 24.50 -43.91 -2.58
C ALA A 302 23.93 -42.69 -1.90
N GLY A 303 22.96 -42.06 -2.52
CA GLY A 303 22.11 -41.08 -1.84
C GLY A 303 21.32 -41.71 -0.70
N ALA A 304 21.01 -40.94 0.34
CA ALA A 304 20.39 -41.45 1.58
C ALA A 304 19.00 -42.09 1.35
N LEU A 305 18.31 -41.76 0.25
CA LEU A 305 17.02 -42.35 -0.15
C LEU A 305 17.15 -43.26 -1.38
N GLN A 306 18.36 -43.75 -1.69
CA GLN A 306 18.53 -44.69 -2.80
C GLN A 306 17.69 -45.93 -2.56
N GLY A 307 16.88 -46.32 -3.55
CA GLY A 307 15.98 -47.46 -3.45
C GLY A 307 14.66 -47.18 -2.74
N ASP A 308 14.48 -46.02 -2.13
CA ASP A 308 13.20 -45.67 -1.51
C ASP A 308 12.09 -45.53 -2.56
N SER A 309 11.04 -46.34 -2.42
CA SER A 309 9.93 -46.39 -3.37
C SER A 309 9.01 -45.17 -3.23
N THR A 310 8.87 -44.63 -2.01
CA THR A 310 8.01 -43.47 -1.72
C THR A 310 8.58 -42.21 -2.38
N ALA A 311 9.88 -41.96 -2.21
CA ALA A 311 10.56 -40.85 -2.83
C ALA A 311 10.41 -40.87 -4.37
N ARG A 312 10.59 -42.04 -4.98
CA ARG A 312 10.41 -42.20 -6.44
C ARG A 312 8.98 -42.03 -6.89
N SER A 313 8.00 -42.53 -6.12
CA SER A 313 6.59 -42.39 -6.43
C SER A 313 6.13 -40.93 -6.40
N VAL A 314 6.51 -40.17 -5.35
CA VAL A 314 6.22 -38.75 -5.23
C VAL A 314 6.78 -37.97 -6.43
N MET A 315 8.05 -38.23 -6.78
CA MET A 315 8.70 -37.54 -7.92
C MET A 315 8.01 -37.86 -9.26
N SER A 316 7.60 -39.12 -9.45
CA SER A 316 6.89 -39.53 -10.67
C SER A 316 5.50 -38.92 -10.76
N GLN A 317 4.77 -38.89 -9.63
CA GLN A 317 3.42 -38.35 -9.57
C GLN A 317 3.38 -36.86 -9.85
N ILE A 318 4.24 -36.06 -9.16
CA ILE A 318 4.32 -34.61 -9.40
C ILE A 318 4.66 -34.34 -10.88
N ARG A 319 5.61 -35.05 -11.45
CA ARG A 319 5.97 -34.88 -12.86
C ARG A 319 4.82 -35.26 -13.81
N SER A 320 4.08 -36.30 -13.50
CA SER A 320 2.91 -36.73 -14.29
C SER A 320 1.84 -35.67 -14.26
N GLU A 321 1.48 -35.16 -13.09
CA GLU A 321 0.46 -34.11 -12.94
C GLU A 321 0.83 -32.82 -13.68
N LEU A 322 2.07 -32.36 -13.56
CA LEU A 322 2.55 -31.14 -14.24
C LEU A 322 2.63 -31.29 -15.78
N GLY A 323 2.70 -32.51 -16.28
CA GLY A 323 2.75 -32.80 -17.73
C GLY A 323 1.38 -32.95 -18.39
N GLN A 324 0.28 -32.91 -17.64
CA GLN A 324 -1.06 -33.10 -18.16
C GLN A 324 -1.73 -31.78 -18.55
N SER A 325 -2.72 -31.86 -19.43
CA SER A 325 -3.63 -30.75 -19.67
C SER A 325 -4.64 -30.66 -18.53
N VAL A 326 -4.98 -29.44 -18.14
CA VAL A 326 -5.96 -29.15 -17.07
C VAL A 326 -7.36 -29.56 -17.56
N THR A 327 -8.01 -30.38 -16.78
CA THR A 327 -9.35 -30.90 -17.13
C THR A 327 -10.38 -29.77 -17.02
N GLY A 328 -11.22 -29.62 -18.04
CA GLY A 328 -12.30 -28.62 -18.06
C GLY A 328 -11.94 -27.32 -18.74
N LEU A 329 -10.68 -27.12 -19.11
CA LEU A 329 -10.29 -26.00 -19.96
C LEU A 329 -10.60 -26.31 -21.42
N SER A 330 -11.10 -25.29 -22.12
CA SER A 330 -11.35 -25.31 -23.57
C SER A 330 -10.72 -24.02 -24.14
N GLY A 331 -9.84 -24.16 -25.11
CA GLY A 331 -9.15 -23.02 -25.71
C GLY A 331 -7.78 -23.41 -26.22
N SER A 332 -6.94 -22.38 -26.44
CA SER A 332 -5.58 -22.57 -26.98
C SER A 332 -4.55 -22.91 -25.89
N TYR A 333 -4.85 -22.61 -24.64
CA TYR A 333 -3.94 -22.76 -23.51
C TYR A 333 -4.59 -23.68 -22.46
N THR A 334 -4.16 -24.93 -22.45
CA THR A 334 -4.74 -25.96 -21.57
C THR A 334 -3.71 -26.68 -20.72
N SER A 335 -2.41 -26.45 -20.97
CA SER A 335 -1.31 -27.08 -20.26
C SER A 335 -0.19 -26.08 -19.95
N LEU A 336 0.70 -26.43 -19.02
CA LEU A 336 1.89 -25.65 -18.73
C LEU A 336 2.79 -25.46 -19.98
N ALA A 337 2.81 -26.46 -20.87
CA ALA A 337 3.60 -26.37 -22.11
C ALA A 337 3.10 -25.28 -23.06
N ASP A 338 1.78 -25.08 -23.14
CA ASP A 338 1.16 -24.06 -24.00
C ASP A 338 1.53 -22.64 -23.55
N VAL A 339 1.82 -22.46 -22.25
CA VAL A 339 2.21 -21.18 -21.65
C VAL A 339 3.74 -21.04 -21.45
N GLY A 340 4.51 -21.89 -22.12
CA GLY A 340 5.99 -21.76 -22.15
C GLY A 340 6.72 -22.43 -20.99
N ILE A 341 6.07 -23.31 -20.22
CA ILE A 341 6.70 -24.09 -19.14
C ILE A 341 6.77 -25.56 -19.60
N SER A 342 7.95 -26.14 -19.66
CA SER A 342 8.13 -27.51 -20.06
C SER A 342 9.13 -28.26 -19.19
N ILE A 343 8.96 -29.59 -19.08
CA ILE A 343 9.89 -30.46 -18.34
C ILE A 343 10.68 -31.27 -19.36
N ASP A 344 12.00 -31.18 -19.31
CA ASP A 344 12.88 -31.90 -20.20
C ASP A 344 13.06 -33.38 -19.79
N LYS A 345 13.81 -34.14 -20.65
CA LYS A 345 14.09 -35.57 -20.40
C LYS A 345 14.93 -35.80 -19.13
N SER A 346 15.66 -34.80 -18.66
CA SER A 346 16.44 -34.87 -17.42
C SER A 346 15.59 -34.65 -16.19
N GLY A 347 14.36 -34.15 -16.37
CA GLY A 347 13.40 -33.79 -15.33
C GLY A 347 13.56 -32.34 -14.85
N ALA A 348 14.34 -31.52 -15.54
CA ALA A 348 14.41 -30.09 -15.24
C ALA A 348 13.24 -29.36 -15.93
N MET A 349 12.65 -28.40 -15.22
CA MET A 349 11.64 -27.50 -15.74
C MET A 349 12.30 -26.28 -16.37
N THR A 350 11.84 -25.88 -17.53
CA THR A 350 12.28 -24.68 -18.25
C THR A 350 11.12 -23.73 -18.42
N PHE A 351 11.41 -22.44 -18.39
CA PHE A 351 10.45 -21.39 -18.61
C PHE A 351 10.89 -20.45 -19.74
N THR A 352 10.01 -20.25 -20.70
CA THR A 352 10.20 -19.33 -21.82
C THR A 352 9.30 -18.11 -21.62
N GLU A 353 9.87 -17.08 -20.99
CA GLU A 353 9.17 -15.85 -20.61
C GLU A 353 8.43 -15.20 -21.78
N SER A 354 9.05 -15.15 -22.97
CA SER A 354 8.42 -14.54 -24.16
C SER A 354 7.17 -15.29 -24.61
N THR A 355 7.17 -16.62 -24.51
CA THR A 355 6.00 -17.46 -24.82
C THR A 355 4.87 -17.16 -23.81
N PHE A 356 5.21 -17.11 -22.53
CA PHE A 356 4.25 -16.78 -21.48
C PHE A 356 3.62 -15.39 -21.68
N LYS A 357 4.46 -14.36 -21.88
CA LYS A 357 3.97 -12.98 -22.11
C LYS A 357 3.05 -12.90 -23.32
N THR A 358 3.37 -13.62 -24.40
CA THR A 358 2.53 -13.66 -25.60
C THR A 358 1.19 -14.35 -25.31
N ALA A 359 1.21 -15.51 -24.65
CA ALA A 359 0.02 -16.25 -24.28
C ALA A 359 -0.88 -15.43 -23.33
N PHE A 360 -0.29 -14.84 -22.30
CA PHE A 360 -1.00 -14.05 -21.30
C PHE A 360 -1.62 -12.78 -21.90
N ALA A 361 -0.92 -12.11 -22.81
CA ALA A 361 -1.48 -10.95 -23.52
C ALA A 361 -2.64 -11.33 -24.45
N ALA A 362 -2.62 -12.54 -25.06
CA ALA A 362 -3.65 -13.00 -25.97
C ALA A 362 -4.91 -13.50 -25.24
N ALA A 363 -4.75 -14.24 -24.14
CA ALA A 363 -5.86 -14.87 -23.42
C ALA A 363 -5.58 -14.98 -21.90
N PRO A 364 -5.59 -13.86 -21.15
CA PRO A 364 -5.20 -13.85 -19.73
C PRO A 364 -6.05 -14.82 -18.88
N THR A 365 -7.34 -14.93 -19.15
CA THR A 365 -8.24 -15.83 -18.41
C THR A 365 -7.92 -17.31 -18.65
N GLU A 366 -7.60 -17.70 -19.90
CA GLU A 366 -7.21 -19.07 -20.22
C GLU A 366 -5.88 -19.42 -19.55
N VAL A 367 -4.89 -18.51 -19.66
CA VAL A 367 -3.57 -18.71 -19.02
C VAL A 367 -3.70 -18.81 -17.50
N THR A 368 -4.52 -17.96 -16.87
CA THR A 368 -4.80 -18.06 -15.43
C THR A 368 -5.39 -19.42 -15.07
N GLY A 369 -6.32 -19.92 -15.88
CA GLY A 369 -6.94 -21.23 -15.68
C GLY A 369 -5.98 -22.42 -15.74
N VAL A 370 -4.82 -22.29 -16.39
CA VAL A 370 -3.79 -23.35 -16.41
C VAL A 370 -3.16 -23.56 -15.02
N PHE A 371 -3.18 -22.54 -14.15
CA PHE A 371 -2.59 -22.59 -12.81
C PHE A 371 -3.64 -22.68 -11.68
N ALA A 372 -4.89 -22.32 -11.92
CA ALA A 372 -5.97 -22.21 -10.92
C ALA A 372 -6.81 -23.47 -10.75
#